data_0ae435fc2ee69157f5cf42a1185a2537
#
_entry.id   0ae435fc2ee69157f5cf42a1185a2537
#
_cell.length_a   1.000
_cell.length_b   1.000
_cell.length_c   1.000
_cell.angle_alpha   90.00
_cell.angle_beta   90.00
_cell.angle_gamma   90.00
#
_symmetry.space_group_name_H-M   'P 1'
#
loop_
_entity.id
_entity.type
_entity.pdbx_description
1 polymer ?
#
loop_
_entity_poly.entity_id
_entity_poly.type
_entity_poly.pdbx_seq_one_letter_code
_entity_poly.pdbx_strand_id
1 'polypeptide(L)'
;MAVTLHRCRNMWVKFPGHPCWKVQKALDETGIEYSVDPLPWPGNRDETERRTAQKKYPWIEFEDGSIYREESKDMAQRIRDGKLEEAPRLQR
;
A
#
# COMPACT_ATOMS: atom_id res chain seq x y z
N MET A 1 -8.12 -5.96 11.76
CA MET A 1 -6.81 -5.40 11.38
C MET A 1 -7.02 -4.10 10.62
N ALA A 2 -6.37 -3.02 11.05
CA ALA A 2 -6.41 -1.74 10.36
C ALA A 2 -5.02 -1.45 9.79
N VAL A 3 -4.96 -1.00 8.55
CA VAL A 3 -3.70 -0.71 7.88
C VAL A 3 -3.74 0.69 7.26
N THR A 4 -2.58 1.24 6.94
CA THR A 4 -2.46 2.49 6.19
C THR A 4 -1.90 2.19 4.81
N LEU A 5 -2.61 2.61 3.78
CA LEU A 5 -2.15 2.49 2.40
C LEU A 5 -1.44 3.77 2.00
N HIS A 6 -0.14 3.67 1.77
CA HIS A 6 0.65 4.79 1.24
C HIS A 6 0.67 4.67 -0.28
N ARG A 7 0.17 5.70 -0.96
CA ARG A 7 0.02 5.65 -2.42
C ARG A 7 0.43 6.97 -3.07
N CYS A 8 0.50 6.96 -4.39
CA CYS A 8 0.78 8.16 -5.15
C CYS A 8 -0.35 9.19 -4.98
N ARG A 9 -0.07 10.45 -5.30
CA ARG A 9 -1.04 11.55 -5.11
C ARG A 9 -2.18 11.56 -6.12
N ASN A 10 -2.11 10.75 -7.18
CA ASN A 10 -3.12 10.71 -8.24
C ASN A 10 -4.32 9.87 -7.81
N MET A 11 -5.01 10.31 -6.76
CA MET A 11 -6.13 9.58 -6.16
C MET A 11 -7.32 9.41 -7.10
N TRP A 12 -7.44 10.27 -8.10
CA TRP A 12 -8.53 10.26 -9.06
C TRP A 12 -8.38 9.16 -10.14
N VAL A 13 -7.18 8.57 -10.25
CA VAL A 13 -6.89 7.55 -11.26
C VAL A 13 -7.39 6.20 -10.76
N LYS A 14 -8.43 5.66 -11.39
CA LYS A 14 -9.09 4.44 -10.94
C LYS A 14 -9.26 3.46 -12.11
N PHE A 15 -8.16 3.04 -12.71
CA PHE A 15 -8.23 2.03 -13.76
C PHE A 15 -7.41 0.79 -13.37
N PRO A 16 -7.77 -0.41 -13.90
CA PRO A 16 -7.18 -1.67 -13.42
C PRO A 16 -5.67 -1.79 -13.53
N GLY A 17 -5.05 -1.09 -14.46
CA GLY A 17 -3.61 -1.11 -14.63
C GLY A 17 -2.84 -0.21 -13.67
N HIS A 18 -3.51 0.66 -12.91
CA HIS A 18 -2.84 1.59 -12.01
C HIS A 18 -2.43 0.87 -10.71
N PRO A 19 -1.13 0.81 -10.37
CA PRO A 19 -0.66 0.02 -9.22
C PRO A 19 -1.32 0.40 -7.90
N CYS A 20 -1.42 1.68 -7.61
CA CYS A 20 -2.01 2.14 -6.35
C CYS A 20 -3.50 1.81 -6.27
N TRP A 21 -4.22 1.98 -7.36
CA TRP A 21 -5.65 1.63 -7.41
C TRP A 21 -5.86 0.13 -7.30
N LYS A 22 -4.98 -0.66 -7.92
CA LYS A 22 -5.08 -2.12 -7.87
C LYS A 22 -5.08 -2.63 -6.41
N VAL A 23 -4.19 -2.11 -5.59
CA VAL A 23 -4.11 -2.48 -4.18
C VAL A 23 -5.28 -1.91 -3.38
N GLN A 24 -5.62 -0.64 -3.61
CA GLN A 24 -6.75 -0.02 -2.90
C GLN A 24 -8.06 -0.73 -3.19
N LYS A 25 -8.29 -1.12 -4.44
CA LYS A 25 -9.49 -1.85 -4.81
C LYS A 25 -9.57 -3.20 -4.10
N ALA A 26 -8.45 -3.90 -3.96
CA ALA A 26 -8.42 -5.17 -3.23
C ALA A 26 -8.79 -4.98 -1.76
N LEU A 27 -8.31 -3.90 -1.12
CA LEU A 27 -8.69 -3.58 0.26
C LEU A 27 -10.18 -3.30 0.37
N ASP A 28 -10.74 -2.54 -0.58
CA ASP A 28 -12.18 -2.23 -0.60
C ASP A 28 -13.02 -3.51 -0.75
N GLU A 29 -12.64 -4.38 -1.67
CA GLU A 29 -13.39 -5.60 -1.95
C GLU A 29 -13.40 -6.59 -0.79
N THR A 30 -12.36 -6.61 0.02
CA THR A 30 -12.22 -7.57 1.12
C THR A 30 -12.73 -7.03 2.45
N GLY A 31 -13.13 -5.76 2.51
CA GLY A 31 -13.66 -5.16 3.72
C GLY A 31 -12.61 -4.89 4.80
N ILE A 32 -11.33 -4.92 4.47
CA ILE A 32 -10.27 -4.58 5.41
C ILE A 32 -10.34 -3.10 5.74
N GLU A 33 -10.31 -2.76 7.02
CA GLU A 33 -10.29 -1.36 7.46
C GLU A 33 -8.93 -0.76 7.12
N TYR A 34 -8.94 0.37 6.39
CA TYR A 34 -7.70 1.02 6.01
C TYR A 34 -7.87 2.53 5.93
N SER A 35 -6.75 3.24 6.11
CA SER A 35 -6.64 4.67 5.86
C SER A 35 -5.74 4.87 4.66
N VAL A 36 -5.89 6.00 3.97
CA VAL A 36 -5.04 6.33 2.82
C VAL A 36 -4.16 7.52 3.18
N ASP A 37 -2.87 7.38 2.93
CA ASP A 37 -1.90 8.46 3.10
C ASP A 37 -1.24 8.72 1.73
N PRO A 38 -1.78 9.67 0.94
CA PRO A 38 -1.23 9.96 -0.38
C PRO A 38 0.06 10.78 -0.29
N LEU A 39 0.91 10.63 -1.30
CA LEU A 39 2.10 11.45 -1.42
C LEU A 39 1.71 12.93 -1.47
N PRO A 40 2.21 13.79 -0.56
CA PRO A 40 1.83 15.20 -0.55
C PRO A 40 2.44 15.96 -1.73
N TRP A 41 1.83 17.08 -2.06
CA TRP A 41 2.36 18.02 -3.03
C TRP A 41 3.36 18.98 -2.33
N PRO A 42 4.54 19.27 -2.90
CA PRO A 42 5.08 18.82 -4.21
C PRO A 42 5.69 17.45 -4.13
N GLY A 43 5.41 16.41 -4.21
CA GLY A 43 5.86 15.04 -4.08
C GLY A 43 7.34 14.90 -3.70
N ASN A 44 7.57 14.24 -2.57
CA ASN A 44 8.90 13.89 -2.09
C ASN A 44 8.86 12.47 -1.56
N ARG A 45 9.65 11.58 -2.15
CA ARG A 45 9.64 10.15 -1.82
C ARG A 45 10.78 9.73 -0.89
N ASP A 46 11.45 10.69 -0.25
CA ASP A 46 12.58 10.36 0.63
C ASP A 46 12.14 9.51 1.82
N GLU A 47 10.98 9.82 2.41
CA GLU A 47 10.49 9.01 3.52
C GLU A 47 10.12 7.61 3.07
N THR A 48 9.50 7.46 1.91
CA THR A 48 9.18 6.15 1.36
C THR A 48 10.44 5.32 1.15
N GLU A 49 11.48 5.91 0.57
CA GLU A 49 12.74 5.21 0.37
C GLU A 49 13.38 4.82 1.71
N ARG A 50 13.34 5.72 2.70
CA ARG A 50 13.89 5.45 4.02
C ARG A 50 13.18 4.28 4.70
N ARG A 51 11.86 4.15 4.52
CA ARG A 51 11.05 3.14 5.19
C ARG A 51 10.96 1.83 4.42
N THR A 52 11.00 1.85 3.09
CA THR A 52 10.80 0.65 2.26
C THR A 52 12.06 0.23 1.49
N ALA A 53 13.11 1.05 1.53
CA ALA A 53 14.33 0.91 0.72
C ALA A 53 14.06 1.09 -0.79
N GLN A 54 12.90 1.63 -1.15
CA GLN A 54 12.49 1.87 -2.55
C GLN A 54 11.69 3.16 -2.62
N LYS A 55 11.70 3.80 -3.79
CA LYS A 55 10.87 4.99 -4.04
C LYS A 55 9.57 4.64 -4.76
N LYS A 56 9.05 3.45 -4.53
CA LYS A 56 7.87 2.94 -5.23
C LYS A 56 6.63 2.94 -4.35
N TYR A 57 5.49 3.19 -4.95
CA TYR A 57 4.18 3.06 -4.36
C TYR A 57 3.42 1.96 -5.10
N PRO A 58 2.39 1.34 -4.51
CA PRO A 58 1.93 1.52 -3.13
C PRO A 58 2.72 0.69 -2.12
N TRP A 59 2.56 1.01 -0.84
CA TRP A 59 3.06 0.17 0.25
C TRP A 59 2.10 0.27 1.43
N ILE A 60 2.13 -0.73 2.31
CA ILE A 60 1.18 -0.84 3.41
C ILE A 60 1.94 -0.76 4.72
N GLU A 61 1.40 0.03 5.65
CA GLU A 61 1.90 0.11 7.02
C GLU A 61 0.88 -0.53 7.94
N PHE A 62 1.34 -1.49 8.77
CA PHE A 62 0.50 -2.14 9.76
C PHE A 62 0.42 -1.32 11.05
N GLU A 63 -0.49 -1.71 11.95
CA GLU A 63 -0.71 -0.99 13.22
C GLU A 63 0.53 -0.93 14.10
N ASP A 64 1.42 -1.91 14.02
CA ASP A 64 2.66 -1.95 14.79
C ASP A 64 3.81 -1.18 14.15
N GLY A 65 3.55 -0.49 13.04
CA GLY A 65 4.56 0.28 12.31
C GLY A 65 5.37 -0.53 11.30
N SER A 66 5.17 -1.84 11.23
CA SER A 66 5.86 -2.65 10.23
C SER A 66 5.28 -2.39 8.85
N ILE A 67 6.05 -2.70 7.82
CA ILE A 67 5.78 -2.30 6.45
C ILE A 67 5.77 -3.51 5.52
N TYR A 68 4.85 -3.50 4.55
CA TYR A 68 4.75 -4.52 3.52
C TYR A 68 4.79 -3.85 2.14
N ARG A 69 5.69 -4.32 1.29
CA ARG A 69 5.82 -3.83 -0.10
C ARG A 69 6.22 -4.97 -1.02
N GLU A 70 5.39 -5.27 -2.00
CA GLU A 70 5.68 -6.19 -3.09
C GLU A 70 5.16 -5.57 -4.40
N GLU A 71 5.20 -6.30 -5.51
CA GLU A 71 4.56 -5.86 -6.74
C GLU A 71 3.05 -5.70 -6.49
N SER A 72 2.45 -4.68 -7.10
CA SER A 72 1.05 -4.36 -6.83
C SER A 72 0.10 -5.54 -7.08
N LYS A 73 0.36 -6.33 -8.11
CA LYS A 73 -0.49 -7.50 -8.41
C LYS A 73 -0.39 -8.56 -7.31
N ASP A 74 0.80 -8.74 -6.74
CA ASP A 74 1.02 -9.71 -5.67
C ASP A 74 0.42 -9.22 -4.36
N MET A 75 0.52 -7.92 -4.08
CA MET A 75 -0.13 -7.31 -2.93
C MET A 75 -1.65 -7.48 -3.02
N ALA A 76 -2.23 -7.16 -4.17
CA ALA A 76 -3.67 -7.28 -4.38
C ALA A 76 -4.14 -8.74 -4.23
N GLN A 77 -3.38 -9.69 -4.79
CA GLN A 77 -3.72 -11.10 -4.70
C GLN A 77 -3.67 -11.59 -3.26
N ARG A 78 -2.64 -11.23 -2.51
CA ARG A 78 -2.51 -11.60 -1.10
C ARG A 78 -3.68 -11.05 -0.28
N ILE A 79 -4.08 -9.82 -0.55
CA ILE A 79 -5.22 -9.20 0.13
C ILE A 79 -6.51 -9.98 -0.17
N ARG A 80 -6.74 -10.32 -1.43
CA ARG A 80 -7.94 -11.07 -1.84
C ARG A 80 -7.98 -12.48 -1.27
N ASP A 81 -6.81 -13.08 -1.08
CA ASP A 81 -6.70 -14.43 -0.51
C ASP A 81 -6.85 -14.44 1.01
N GLY A 82 -7.01 -13.28 1.63
CA GLY A 82 -7.13 -13.18 3.09
C GLY A 82 -5.82 -13.42 3.82
N LYS A 83 -4.68 -13.20 3.15
CA LYS A 83 -3.36 -13.51 3.69
C LYS A 83 -2.49 -12.27 3.97
N LEU A 84 -3.10 -11.10 4.10
CA LEU A 84 -2.34 -9.88 4.34
C LEU A 84 -1.56 -9.95 5.66
N GLU A 85 -2.12 -10.55 6.70
CA GLU A 85 -1.45 -10.68 7.99
C GLU A 85 -0.20 -11.56 7.92
N GLU A 86 -0.13 -12.45 6.93
CA GLU A 86 1.01 -13.34 6.71
C GLU A 86 2.08 -12.73 5.82
N ALA A 87 1.90 -11.48 5.39
CA ALA A 87 2.83 -10.83 4.48
C ALA A 87 4.20 -10.63 5.13
N PRO A 88 5.28 -10.72 4.32
CA PRO A 88 6.62 -10.39 4.84
C PRO A 88 6.65 -8.92 5.26
N ARG A 89 7.11 -8.65 6.47
CA ARG A 89 7.11 -7.30 7.04
C ARG A 89 8.53 -6.78 7.27
N LEU A 90 8.72 -5.50 6.98
CA LEU A 90 9.96 -4.79 7.22
C LEU A 90 9.78 -3.91 8.45
N GLN A 91 10.79 -3.92 9.32
CA GLN A 91 10.86 -3.07 10.51
C GLN A 91 11.96 -2.03 10.28
N ARG A 92 11.58 -0.81 9.93
CA ARG A 92 12.55 0.25 9.66
C ARG A 92 12.20 1.55 10.35
#